data_a343a151a45de80a9aa86963cc6cbd22
#
_entry.id   a343a151a45de80a9aa86963cc6cbd22
#
_cell.length_a   1.000
_cell.length_b   1.000
_cell.length_c   1.000
_cell.angle_alpha   90.00
_cell.angle_beta   90.00
_cell.angle_gamma   90.00
#
_symmetry.space_group_name_H-M   'P 1'
#
loop_
_entity.id
_entity.type
_entity.pdbx_description
1 polymer ?
#
loop_
_entity_poly.entity_id
_entity_poly.type
_entity_poly.pdbx_seq_one_letter_code
_entity_poly.pdbx_strand_id
1 'polypeptide(L)'
;MAGIYLHIPFCKRRCIYCDFYSTTQNEKKSSYINALYRELEERKNYLEGEKIETIYLGGGTPSQLEYKDFELIFQTLGRLYDIQPNAEITIEANPDDLTSSYVSMLREFPFNRLSMGIQTFQEDILRLLHRRHTAQQAIDAFERCRKAGFKNISIDLMYGLPGESMQTWESDLNQAIRMKPEHISAYHLIYEEGTALWKLREQHRMEEADEELSVSLFTLLIYKLKEKGYQHYEISNFCLPGMYSRHNSSYWTGKKYLGCGPSAHSYNGVSRQWNISSLDEYITNINEGEPYSEIEELDLYTRYNDFVITTIRTMWGMNLDMLKKTFGSKLYDYCLRMAYPHLQQGTLEQSEGVLKLTEKGIFISDGIMSDMLWVD
;
A
#
# COMPACT_ATOMS: atom_id res chain seq x y z
N MET A 1 15.44 11.59 5.13
CA MET A 1 14.53 10.77 5.94
C MET A 1 13.92 9.69 5.07
N ALA A 2 13.93 8.43 5.52
CA ALA A 2 13.65 7.27 4.69
C ALA A 2 12.68 6.29 5.36
N GLY A 3 12.19 5.31 4.58
CA GLY A 3 11.35 4.22 5.05
C GLY A 3 12.04 2.86 4.93
N ILE A 4 11.59 1.89 5.74
CA ILE A 4 11.94 0.47 5.58
C ILE A 4 10.65 -0.32 5.39
N TYR A 5 10.59 -1.12 4.33
CA TYR A 5 9.53 -2.07 4.03
C TYR A 5 10.04 -3.50 4.20
N LEU A 6 9.35 -4.31 4.96
CA LEU A 6 9.66 -5.73 5.11
C LEU A 6 8.53 -6.56 4.49
N HIS A 7 8.85 -7.27 3.44
CA HIS A 7 7.90 -8.13 2.75
C HIS A 7 7.82 -9.51 3.40
N ILE A 8 6.77 -9.76 4.15
CA ILE A 8 6.52 -11.05 4.83
C ILE A 8 5.64 -11.91 3.94
N PRO A 9 6.19 -12.90 3.20
CA PRO A 9 5.45 -13.57 2.13
C PRO A 9 4.46 -14.63 2.61
N PHE A 10 4.33 -14.88 3.90
CA PHE A 10 3.57 -16.02 4.42
C PHE A 10 2.09 -15.71 4.55
N CYS A 11 1.26 -16.64 4.04
CA CYS A 11 -0.18 -16.69 4.26
C CYS A 11 -0.58 -18.08 4.75
N LYS A 12 -1.61 -18.18 5.61
CA LYS A 12 -2.24 -19.48 5.90
C LYS A 12 -3.02 -20.00 4.69
N ARG A 13 -3.59 -19.09 3.91
CA ARG A 13 -4.37 -19.37 2.70
C ARG A 13 -4.28 -18.15 1.76
N ARG A 14 -4.12 -18.40 0.45
CA ARG A 14 -4.17 -17.33 -0.55
C ARG A 14 -5.62 -16.98 -0.90
N CYS A 15 -5.91 -15.69 -0.95
CA CYS A 15 -7.15 -15.16 -1.49
C CYS A 15 -7.17 -15.29 -3.02
N ILE A 16 -8.35 -15.48 -3.63
CA ILE A 16 -8.44 -15.73 -5.08
C ILE A 16 -8.08 -14.52 -5.95
N TYR A 17 -8.15 -13.32 -5.39
CA TYR A 17 -7.88 -12.04 -6.08
C TYR A 17 -6.45 -11.54 -5.92
N CYS A 18 -5.70 -12.10 -4.95
CA CYS A 18 -4.42 -11.51 -4.53
C CYS A 18 -3.31 -11.80 -5.54
N ASP A 19 -2.69 -10.76 -6.09
CA ASP A 19 -1.53 -10.78 -6.98
C ASP A 19 -0.20 -10.58 -6.23
N PHE A 20 -0.24 -10.11 -4.97
CA PHE A 20 0.96 -9.96 -4.17
C PHE A 20 1.71 -11.28 -4.05
N TYR A 21 3.05 -11.18 -4.13
CA TYR A 21 3.89 -12.34 -3.90
C TYR A 21 3.64 -12.91 -2.48
N SER A 22 3.15 -14.14 -2.43
CA SER A 22 2.84 -14.80 -1.16
C SER A 22 2.89 -16.33 -1.31
N THR A 23 3.17 -17.00 -0.21
CA THR A 23 3.28 -18.47 -0.14
C THR A 23 2.57 -19.02 1.09
N THR A 24 2.19 -20.31 1.00
CA THR A 24 1.66 -21.07 2.15
C THR A 24 2.71 -21.98 2.79
N GLN A 25 3.98 -21.90 2.38
CA GLN A 25 5.10 -22.72 2.88
C GLN A 25 5.59 -22.20 4.25
N ASN A 26 4.73 -22.25 5.25
CA ASN A 26 5.01 -21.70 6.59
C ASN A 26 6.16 -22.38 7.32
N GLU A 27 6.55 -23.60 6.93
CA GLU A 27 7.73 -24.31 7.44
C GLU A 27 9.05 -23.60 7.11
N LYS A 28 9.08 -22.75 6.10
CA LYS A 28 10.25 -21.98 5.68
C LYS A 28 10.43 -20.67 6.45
N LYS A 29 9.52 -20.29 7.36
CA LYS A 29 9.61 -19.02 8.11
C LYS A 29 10.95 -18.79 8.76
N SER A 30 11.47 -19.78 9.50
CA SER A 30 12.76 -19.63 10.21
C SER A 30 13.92 -19.37 9.24
N SER A 31 13.98 -20.08 8.12
CA SER A 31 15.00 -19.86 7.09
C SER A 31 14.88 -18.49 6.45
N TYR A 32 13.64 -18.06 6.17
CA TYR A 32 13.35 -16.74 5.66
C TYR A 32 13.77 -15.62 6.63
N ILE A 33 13.42 -15.72 7.90
CA ILE A 33 13.80 -14.70 8.91
C ILE A 33 15.33 -14.58 9.02
N ASN A 34 16.07 -15.69 8.94
CA ASN A 34 17.52 -15.66 8.89
C ASN A 34 18.07 -15.00 7.63
N ALA A 35 17.44 -15.24 6.46
CA ALA A 35 17.81 -14.57 5.21
C ALA A 35 17.50 -13.07 5.28
N LEU A 36 16.33 -12.68 5.78
CA LEU A 36 15.96 -11.28 5.99
C LEU A 36 16.93 -10.55 6.91
N TYR A 37 17.39 -11.21 8.00
CA TYR A 37 18.42 -10.67 8.88
C TYR A 37 19.72 -10.38 8.09
N ARG A 38 20.18 -11.33 7.26
CA ARG A 38 21.39 -11.15 6.45
C ARG A 38 21.23 -10.03 5.42
N GLU A 39 20.10 -9.96 4.75
CA GLU A 39 19.81 -8.88 3.81
C GLU A 39 19.88 -7.50 4.48
N LEU A 40 19.26 -7.35 5.66
CA LEU A 40 19.33 -6.11 6.44
C LEU A 40 20.78 -5.72 6.80
N GLU A 41 21.62 -6.69 7.20
CA GLU A 41 23.05 -6.48 7.46
C GLU A 41 23.81 -6.03 6.20
N GLU A 42 23.59 -6.70 5.10
CA GLU A 42 24.26 -6.43 3.84
C GLU A 42 23.89 -5.04 3.31
N ARG A 43 22.60 -4.69 3.42
CA ARG A 43 22.05 -3.44 2.87
C ARG A 43 21.99 -2.28 3.86
N LYS A 44 22.66 -2.38 5.03
CA LYS A 44 22.66 -1.35 6.07
C LYS A 44 23.04 0.05 5.59
N ASN A 45 23.88 0.15 4.55
CA ASN A 45 24.34 1.42 3.97
C ASN A 45 23.48 1.91 2.80
N TYR A 46 22.45 1.16 2.36
CA TYR A 46 21.64 1.51 1.19
C TYR A 46 20.99 2.89 1.30
N LEU A 47 20.57 3.28 2.50
CA LEU A 47 19.94 4.56 2.79
C LEU A 47 20.95 5.65 3.20
N GLU A 48 22.26 5.43 3.05
CA GLU A 48 23.31 6.44 3.26
C GLU A 48 23.25 7.11 4.64
N GLY A 49 22.83 6.39 5.68
CA GLY A 49 22.72 6.90 7.05
C GLY A 49 21.51 7.83 7.27
N GLU A 50 20.55 7.88 6.36
CA GLU A 50 19.32 8.62 6.57
C GLU A 50 18.53 8.08 7.78
N LYS A 51 17.90 8.99 8.52
CA LYS A 51 17.04 8.63 9.65
C LYS A 51 15.77 7.96 9.17
N ILE A 52 15.34 6.90 9.86
CA ILE A 52 14.16 6.13 9.51
C ILE A 52 12.91 6.75 10.16
N GLU A 53 11.98 7.19 9.31
CA GLU A 53 10.69 7.76 9.73
C GLU A 53 9.57 6.74 9.73
N THR A 54 9.70 5.67 8.95
CA THR A 54 8.65 4.65 8.82
C THR A 54 9.25 3.26 8.69
N ILE A 55 8.60 2.28 9.34
CA ILE A 55 8.84 0.86 9.16
C ILE A 55 7.49 0.21 8.87
N TYR A 56 7.42 -0.58 7.81
CA TYR A 56 6.18 -1.20 7.38
C TYR A 56 6.40 -2.70 7.12
N LEU A 57 5.69 -3.53 7.87
CA LEU A 57 5.64 -4.97 7.66
C LEU A 57 4.37 -5.28 6.87
N GLY A 58 4.53 -5.73 5.62
CA GLY A 58 3.42 -6.00 4.69
C GLY A 58 3.68 -7.20 3.81
N GLY A 59 2.88 -7.35 2.75
CA GLY A 59 3.04 -8.35 1.69
C GLY A 59 2.02 -9.48 1.75
N GLY A 60 2.40 -10.67 2.20
CA GLY A 60 1.47 -11.78 2.40
C GLY A 60 0.59 -11.55 3.63
N THR A 61 1.07 -11.93 4.80
CA THR A 61 0.36 -11.73 6.07
C THR A 61 1.36 -11.64 7.22
N PRO A 62 1.86 -10.46 7.57
CA PRO A 62 2.81 -10.28 8.67
C PRO A 62 2.31 -10.80 10.02
N SER A 63 0.99 -10.85 10.24
CA SER A 63 0.39 -11.46 11.44
C SER A 63 0.55 -12.99 11.52
N GLN A 64 1.31 -13.61 10.61
CA GLN A 64 1.76 -14.99 10.73
C GLN A 64 3.07 -15.15 11.48
N LEU A 65 3.77 -14.03 11.79
CA LEU A 65 5.02 -14.04 12.55
C LEU A 65 4.75 -14.23 14.05
N GLU A 66 5.72 -14.83 14.74
CA GLU A 66 5.68 -15.11 16.15
C GLU A 66 6.56 -14.11 16.93
N TYR A 67 6.48 -14.14 18.27
CA TYR A 67 7.26 -13.27 19.15
C TYR A 67 8.75 -13.24 18.80
N LYS A 68 9.38 -14.41 18.67
CA LYS A 68 10.81 -14.55 18.36
C LYS A 68 11.22 -13.93 17.03
N ASP A 69 10.28 -13.95 16.03
CA ASP A 69 10.53 -13.39 14.71
C ASP A 69 10.55 -11.86 14.80
N PHE A 70 9.58 -11.26 15.48
CA PHE A 70 9.57 -9.81 15.73
C PHE A 70 10.75 -9.36 16.61
N GLU A 71 11.09 -10.14 17.63
CA GLU A 71 12.24 -9.83 18.49
C GLU A 71 13.53 -9.71 17.66
N LEU A 72 13.82 -10.69 16.79
CA LEU A 72 14.99 -10.65 15.91
C LEU A 72 14.94 -9.48 14.92
N ILE A 73 13.77 -9.24 14.30
CA ILE A 73 13.57 -8.12 13.36
C ILE A 73 13.86 -6.79 14.05
N PHE A 74 13.23 -6.49 15.19
CA PHE A 74 13.38 -5.20 15.85
C PHE A 74 14.75 -5.01 16.51
N GLN A 75 15.36 -6.07 17.04
CA GLN A 75 16.75 -6.02 17.51
C GLN A 75 17.72 -5.68 16.36
N THR A 76 17.52 -6.29 15.20
CA THR A 76 18.33 -6.03 14.00
C THR A 76 18.15 -4.60 13.50
N LEU A 77 16.90 -4.15 13.33
CA LEU A 77 16.59 -2.80 12.88
C LEU A 77 17.15 -1.73 13.82
N GLY A 78 16.97 -1.91 15.14
CA GLY A 78 17.46 -0.96 16.15
C GLY A 78 18.99 -0.89 16.25
N ARG A 79 19.69 -1.97 15.86
CA ARG A 79 21.16 -2.01 15.81
C ARG A 79 21.73 -1.37 14.54
N LEU A 80 21.05 -1.52 13.41
CA LEU A 80 21.58 -1.14 12.10
C LEU A 80 21.17 0.27 11.64
N TYR A 81 20.03 0.77 12.10
CA TYR A 81 19.44 2.02 11.57
C TYR A 81 19.12 3.03 12.68
N ASP A 82 19.25 4.32 12.37
CA ASP A 82 18.80 5.43 13.24
C ASP A 82 17.29 5.63 13.10
N ILE A 83 16.52 4.90 13.90
CA ILE A 83 15.05 4.96 13.89
C ILE A 83 14.59 6.16 14.72
N GLN A 84 13.80 7.06 14.10
CA GLN A 84 13.24 8.23 14.80
C GLN A 84 12.34 7.81 15.95
N PRO A 85 12.36 8.50 17.11
CA PRO A 85 11.49 8.18 18.24
C PRO A 85 9.99 8.21 17.92
N ASN A 86 9.59 9.00 16.91
CA ASN A 86 8.22 9.13 16.44
C ASN A 86 8.00 8.43 15.08
N ALA A 87 8.82 7.45 14.74
CA ALA A 87 8.65 6.66 13.53
C ALA A 87 7.27 5.99 13.50
N GLU A 88 6.63 5.98 12.34
CA GLU A 88 5.44 5.17 12.10
C GLU A 88 5.87 3.73 11.89
N ILE A 89 5.39 2.82 12.73
CA ILE A 89 5.71 1.40 12.65
C ILE A 89 4.40 0.64 12.45
N THR A 90 4.21 0.17 11.22
CA THR A 90 2.97 -0.46 10.76
C THR A 90 3.12 -1.97 10.64
N ILE A 91 2.07 -2.69 11.01
CA ILE A 91 1.89 -4.11 10.70
C ILE A 91 0.57 -4.34 9.97
N GLU A 92 0.60 -5.10 8.88
CA GLU A 92 -0.60 -5.65 8.26
C GLU A 92 -1.04 -6.92 8.99
N ALA A 93 -2.35 -7.08 9.15
CA ALA A 93 -2.91 -8.23 9.83
C ALA A 93 -4.26 -8.66 9.24
N ASN A 94 -4.49 -9.97 9.24
CA ASN A 94 -5.83 -10.49 9.01
C ASN A 94 -6.64 -10.49 10.32
N PRO A 95 -7.96 -10.21 10.28
CA PRO A 95 -8.80 -10.15 11.47
C PRO A 95 -8.74 -11.40 12.35
N ASP A 96 -8.73 -12.59 11.74
CA ASP A 96 -8.73 -13.89 12.43
C ASP A 96 -7.38 -14.24 13.12
N ASP A 97 -6.30 -13.55 12.78
CA ASP A 97 -5.01 -13.69 13.48
C ASP A 97 -4.95 -12.83 14.74
N LEU A 98 -5.76 -11.79 14.84
CA LEU A 98 -5.76 -10.81 15.93
C LEU A 98 -6.52 -11.32 17.17
N THR A 99 -6.12 -12.49 17.70
CA THR A 99 -6.62 -13.00 18.98
C THR A 99 -6.17 -12.11 20.15
N SER A 100 -6.79 -12.26 21.32
CA SER A 100 -6.41 -11.46 22.50
C SER A 100 -4.95 -11.64 22.88
N SER A 101 -4.44 -12.88 22.83
CA SER A 101 -3.03 -13.19 23.11
C SER A 101 -2.09 -12.57 22.06
N TYR A 102 -2.47 -12.65 20.78
CA TYR A 102 -1.64 -12.09 19.70
C TYR A 102 -1.59 -10.56 19.76
N VAL A 103 -2.74 -9.91 20.00
CA VAL A 103 -2.79 -8.44 20.16
C VAL A 103 -1.99 -7.98 21.38
N SER A 104 -2.04 -8.73 22.51
CA SER A 104 -1.19 -8.45 23.68
C SER A 104 0.29 -8.57 23.35
N MET A 105 0.70 -9.60 22.61
CA MET A 105 2.07 -9.77 22.14
C MET A 105 2.51 -8.61 21.24
N LEU A 106 1.67 -8.16 20.30
CA LEU A 106 2.01 -7.02 19.44
C LEU A 106 2.30 -5.74 20.23
N ARG A 107 1.67 -5.57 21.41
CA ARG A 107 1.90 -4.40 22.27
C ARG A 107 3.25 -4.42 23.00
N GLU A 108 3.97 -5.54 22.99
CA GLU A 108 5.33 -5.63 23.50
C GLU A 108 6.38 -5.10 22.49
N PHE A 109 5.97 -4.92 21.23
CA PHE A 109 6.78 -4.37 20.14
C PHE A 109 6.37 -2.93 19.83
N PRO A 110 7.21 -2.15 19.12
CA PRO A 110 6.98 -0.72 18.89
C PRO A 110 5.91 -0.41 17.82
N PHE A 111 5.02 -1.35 17.50
CA PHE A 111 3.92 -1.10 16.56
C PHE A 111 3.00 -0.01 17.08
N ASN A 112 2.83 1.05 16.29
CA ASN A 112 1.95 2.17 16.59
C ASN A 112 0.85 2.39 15.55
N ARG A 113 0.91 1.67 14.42
CA ARG A 113 -0.12 1.61 13.39
C ARG A 113 -0.42 0.15 13.02
N LEU A 114 -1.70 -0.17 12.80
CA LEU A 114 -2.16 -1.49 12.36
C LEU A 114 -3.01 -1.32 11.11
N SER A 115 -2.76 -2.10 10.04
CA SER A 115 -3.61 -2.19 8.85
C SER A 115 -4.34 -3.52 8.85
N MET A 116 -5.66 -3.50 8.84
CA MET A 116 -6.50 -4.68 8.96
C MET A 116 -7.24 -4.96 7.66
N GLY A 117 -6.89 -6.05 6.99
CA GLY A 117 -7.52 -6.48 5.74
C GLY A 117 -8.92 -7.06 5.98
N ILE A 118 -9.95 -6.22 6.01
CA ILE A 118 -11.35 -6.62 6.17
C ILE A 118 -11.96 -7.01 4.83
N GLN A 119 -11.76 -6.20 3.82
CA GLN A 119 -12.23 -6.26 2.44
C GLN A 119 -13.73 -5.96 2.28
N THR A 120 -14.61 -6.64 2.98
CA THR A 120 -16.06 -6.45 2.97
C THR A 120 -16.68 -7.01 4.24
N PHE A 121 -17.90 -6.63 4.55
CA PHE A 121 -18.70 -7.23 5.63
C PHE A 121 -19.79 -8.18 5.09
N GLN A 122 -19.76 -8.49 3.78
CA GLN A 122 -20.71 -9.41 3.15
C GLN A 122 -20.16 -10.86 3.28
N GLU A 123 -20.85 -11.70 4.08
CA GLU A 123 -20.39 -13.07 4.39
C GLU A 123 -20.20 -13.94 3.15
N ASP A 124 -21.09 -13.82 2.16
CA ASP A 124 -21.02 -14.61 0.94
C ASP A 124 -19.79 -14.23 0.10
N ILE A 125 -19.49 -12.94 0.05
CA ILE A 125 -18.33 -12.41 -0.67
C ILE A 125 -17.04 -12.78 0.06
N LEU A 126 -16.98 -12.67 1.39
CA LEU A 126 -15.83 -13.15 2.16
C LEU A 126 -15.51 -14.63 1.86
N ARG A 127 -16.52 -15.48 1.80
CA ARG A 127 -16.35 -16.89 1.43
C ARG A 127 -15.88 -17.07 -0.01
N LEU A 128 -16.48 -16.31 -0.95
CA LEU A 128 -16.09 -16.31 -2.35
C LEU A 128 -14.61 -15.92 -2.54
N LEU A 129 -14.17 -14.88 -1.87
CA LEU A 129 -12.79 -14.37 -1.92
C LEU A 129 -11.79 -15.27 -1.18
N HIS A 130 -12.25 -16.34 -0.56
CA HIS A 130 -11.46 -17.23 0.29
C HIS A 130 -10.90 -16.54 1.55
N ARG A 131 -11.59 -15.51 2.07
CA ARG A 131 -11.22 -14.93 3.37
C ARG A 131 -11.51 -15.94 4.49
N ARG A 132 -10.68 -15.90 5.55
CA ARG A 132 -10.74 -16.84 6.67
C ARG A 132 -11.61 -16.34 7.81
N HIS A 133 -11.87 -15.04 7.87
CA HIS A 133 -12.68 -14.38 8.89
C HIS A 133 -14.11 -14.18 8.41
N THR A 134 -15.02 -14.01 9.36
CA THR A 134 -16.39 -13.52 9.19
C THR A 134 -16.45 -12.01 9.42
N ALA A 135 -17.53 -11.35 8.99
CA ALA A 135 -17.76 -9.94 9.28
C ALA A 135 -17.72 -9.64 10.78
N GLN A 136 -18.34 -10.48 11.60
CA GLN A 136 -18.33 -10.31 13.06
C GLN A 136 -16.92 -10.44 13.64
N GLN A 137 -16.14 -11.42 13.17
CA GLN A 137 -14.75 -11.58 13.60
C GLN A 137 -13.90 -10.34 13.27
N ALA A 138 -14.13 -9.68 12.12
CA ALA A 138 -13.43 -8.45 11.77
C ALA A 138 -13.78 -7.29 12.73
N ILE A 139 -15.08 -7.13 13.07
CA ILE A 139 -15.54 -6.13 14.03
C ILE A 139 -14.93 -6.40 15.42
N ASP A 140 -14.99 -7.65 15.88
CA ASP A 140 -14.45 -8.04 17.20
C ASP A 140 -12.93 -7.85 17.27
N ALA A 141 -12.21 -8.14 16.18
CA ALA A 141 -10.77 -7.94 16.08
C ALA A 141 -10.41 -6.44 16.17
N PHE A 142 -11.14 -5.60 15.45
CA PHE A 142 -10.95 -4.16 15.52
C PHE A 142 -11.16 -3.61 16.93
N GLU A 143 -12.27 -3.99 17.57
CA GLU A 143 -12.55 -3.56 18.95
C GLU A 143 -11.48 -4.06 19.94
N ARG A 144 -10.99 -5.29 19.76
CA ARG A 144 -9.92 -5.88 20.56
C ARG A 144 -8.63 -5.07 20.44
N CYS A 145 -8.22 -4.72 19.23
CA CYS A 145 -7.06 -3.86 18.99
C CYS A 145 -7.25 -2.47 19.61
N ARG A 146 -8.43 -1.91 19.48
CA ARG A 146 -8.77 -0.62 20.08
C ARG A 146 -8.69 -0.67 21.62
N LYS A 147 -9.25 -1.70 22.26
CA LYS A 147 -9.17 -1.92 23.72
C LYS A 147 -7.73 -2.15 24.18
N ALA A 148 -6.89 -2.76 23.38
CA ALA A 148 -5.46 -2.95 23.66
C ALA A 148 -4.62 -1.67 23.48
N GLY A 149 -5.22 -0.55 23.05
CA GLY A 149 -4.57 0.76 22.98
C GLY A 149 -3.97 1.13 21.62
N PHE A 150 -4.31 0.42 20.52
CA PHE A 150 -3.99 0.89 19.17
C PHE A 150 -4.85 2.12 18.86
N LYS A 151 -4.19 3.27 18.61
CA LYS A 151 -4.83 4.56 18.32
C LYS A 151 -4.82 4.93 16.84
N ASN A 152 -4.08 4.20 16.02
CA ASN A 152 -4.00 4.37 14.58
C ASN A 152 -4.27 3.01 13.92
N ILE A 153 -5.53 2.79 13.56
CA ILE A 153 -5.97 1.56 12.89
C ILE A 153 -6.50 1.93 11.50
N SER A 154 -5.89 1.33 10.49
CA SER A 154 -6.39 1.32 9.12
C SER A 154 -7.26 0.10 8.91
N ILE A 155 -8.30 0.23 8.12
CA ILE A 155 -9.04 -0.90 7.56
C ILE A 155 -8.96 -0.86 6.04
N ASP A 156 -8.81 -2.02 5.43
CA ASP A 156 -8.79 -2.14 3.99
C ASP A 156 -10.12 -2.72 3.53
N LEU A 157 -10.78 -2.03 2.58
CA LEU A 157 -12.02 -2.39 1.94
C LEU A 157 -11.80 -2.59 0.45
N MET A 158 -12.67 -3.36 -0.18
CA MET A 158 -12.70 -3.53 -1.63
C MET A 158 -14.12 -3.26 -2.14
N TYR A 159 -14.21 -2.62 -3.29
CA TYR A 159 -15.47 -2.39 -4.02
C TYR A 159 -15.33 -2.86 -5.48
N GLY A 160 -16.44 -2.93 -6.21
CA GLY A 160 -16.48 -3.60 -7.52
C GLY A 160 -16.40 -5.13 -7.38
N LEU A 161 -16.85 -5.65 -6.24
CA LEU A 161 -16.85 -7.07 -5.93
C LEU A 161 -17.89 -7.82 -6.76
N PRO A 162 -17.68 -9.11 -7.09
CA PRO A 162 -18.64 -9.91 -7.86
C PRO A 162 -20.04 -9.88 -7.23
N GLY A 163 -21.03 -9.44 -8.01
CA GLY A 163 -22.43 -9.33 -7.56
C GLY A 163 -22.70 -8.19 -6.57
N GLU A 164 -21.74 -7.28 -6.37
CA GLU A 164 -21.95 -6.12 -5.52
C GLU A 164 -23.02 -5.18 -6.09
N SER A 165 -23.76 -4.55 -5.19
CA SER A 165 -24.74 -3.52 -5.49
C SER A 165 -24.45 -2.25 -4.69
N MET A 166 -25.07 -1.13 -5.10
CA MET A 166 -25.00 0.11 -4.32
C MET A 166 -25.43 -0.07 -2.87
N GLN A 167 -26.44 -0.92 -2.61
CA GLN A 167 -26.93 -1.18 -1.25
C GLN A 167 -25.94 -1.97 -0.41
N THR A 168 -25.30 -3.00 -0.96
CA THR A 168 -24.30 -3.80 -0.23
C THR A 168 -23.07 -2.97 0.06
N TRP A 169 -22.59 -2.19 -0.90
CA TRP A 169 -21.48 -1.27 -0.69
C TRP A 169 -21.79 -0.18 0.34
N GLU A 170 -22.99 0.42 0.26
CA GLU A 170 -23.41 1.38 1.28
C GLU A 170 -23.46 0.79 2.68
N SER A 171 -23.90 -0.46 2.81
CA SER A 171 -23.89 -1.20 4.07
C SER A 171 -22.47 -1.36 4.61
N ASP A 172 -21.52 -1.74 3.76
CA ASP A 172 -20.11 -1.91 4.12
C ASP A 172 -19.49 -0.58 4.59
N LEU A 173 -19.72 0.52 3.84
CA LEU A 173 -19.27 1.85 4.24
C LEU A 173 -19.87 2.31 5.56
N ASN A 174 -21.16 2.07 5.78
CA ASN A 174 -21.82 2.42 7.03
C ASN A 174 -21.25 1.62 8.21
N GLN A 175 -20.89 0.33 8.02
CA GLN A 175 -20.24 -0.48 9.03
C GLN A 175 -18.82 0.03 9.32
N ALA A 176 -18.02 0.31 8.29
CA ALA A 176 -16.68 0.87 8.42
C ALA A 176 -16.69 2.20 9.21
N ILE A 177 -17.60 3.10 8.85
CA ILE A 177 -17.78 4.40 9.52
C ILE A 177 -18.16 4.22 11.00
N ARG A 178 -19.04 3.25 11.34
CA ARG A 178 -19.41 2.95 12.74
C ARG A 178 -18.22 2.51 13.58
N MET A 179 -17.26 1.79 12.99
CA MET A 179 -16.04 1.34 13.69
C MET A 179 -15.08 2.50 13.98
N LYS A 180 -15.19 3.63 13.25
CA LYS A 180 -14.36 4.84 13.42
C LYS A 180 -12.86 4.54 13.32
N PRO A 181 -12.36 3.92 12.23
CA PRO A 181 -10.93 3.81 12.02
C PRO A 181 -10.33 5.20 11.72
N GLU A 182 -9.05 5.38 11.98
CA GLU A 182 -8.34 6.61 11.63
C GLU A 182 -8.04 6.69 10.13
N HIS A 183 -8.02 5.54 9.46
CA HIS A 183 -7.65 5.43 8.06
C HIS A 183 -8.49 4.33 7.38
N ILE A 184 -8.85 4.55 6.13
CA ILE A 184 -9.54 3.57 5.28
C ILE A 184 -8.82 3.54 3.94
N SER A 185 -8.33 2.35 3.56
CA SER A 185 -7.95 2.04 2.19
C SER A 185 -9.15 1.40 1.50
N ALA A 186 -9.52 1.88 0.32
CA ALA A 186 -10.63 1.32 -0.45
C ALA A 186 -10.19 1.13 -1.89
N TYR A 187 -10.02 -0.12 -2.30
CA TYR A 187 -9.50 -0.50 -3.60
C TYR A 187 -10.63 -1.02 -4.49
N HIS A 188 -10.65 -0.57 -5.75
CA HIS A 188 -11.44 -1.24 -6.77
C HIS A 188 -10.86 -2.64 -7.02
N LEU A 189 -11.72 -3.66 -7.10
CA LEU A 189 -11.26 -5.00 -7.43
C LEU A 189 -10.76 -5.05 -8.87
N ILE A 190 -9.51 -5.43 -9.05
CA ILE A 190 -8.90 -5.66 -10.36
C ILE A 190 -8.73 -7.16 -10.55
N TYR A 191 -8.99 -7.63 -11.77
CA TYR A 191 -8.85 -9.04 -12.16
C TYR A 191 -7.47 -9.26 -12.77
N GLU A 192 -6.44 -9.30 -11.91
CA GLU A 192 -5.05 -9.43 -12.32
C GLU A 192 -4.75 -10.78 -12.96
N GLU A 193 -4.07 -10.76 -14.10
CA GLU A 193 -3.67 -11.95 -14.84
C GLU A 193 -2.86 -12.91 -13.94
N GLY A 194 -3.15 -14.21 -14.06
CA GLY A 194 -2.50 -15.24 -13.24
C GLY A 194 -3.20 -15.55 -11.93
N THR A 195 -4.10 -14.68 -11.43
CA THR A 195 -4.89 -14.95 -10.23
C THR A 195 -5.99 -16.01 -10.48
N ALA A 196 -6.48 -16.62 -9.41
CA ALA A 196 -7.60 -17.53 -9.53
C ALA A 196 -8.89 -16.81 -9.94
N LEU A 197 -9.07 -15.56 -9.49
CA LEU A 197 -10.20 -14.71 -9.85
C LEU A 197 -10.20 -14.40 -11.36
N TRP A 198 -9.06 -14.03 -11.92
CA TRP A 198 -8.91 -13.80 -13.36
C TRP A 198 -9.29 -15.04 -14.18
N LYS A 199 -8.84 -16.23 -13.75
CA LYS A 199 -9.20 -17.49 -14.40
C LYS A 199 -10.69 -17.77 -14.38
N LEU A 200 -11.40 -17.40 -13.30
CA LEU A 200 -12.86 -17.55 -13.21
C LEU A 200 -13.57 -16.59 -14.18
N ARG A 201 -13.06 -15.37 -14.38
CA ARG A 201 -13.57 -14.43 -15.38
C ARG A 201 -13.38 -14.97 -16.80
N GLU A 202 -12.19 -15.43 -17.15
CA GLU A 202 -11.92 -16.02 -18.48
C GLU A 202 -12.80 -17.23 -18.81
N GLN A 203 -13.23 -17.95 -17.78
CA GLN A 203 -14.18 -19.07 -17.90
C GLN A 203 -15.65 -18.62 -17.93
N HIS A 204 -15.95 -17.31 -17.93
CA HIS A 204 -17.30 -16.75 -17.83
C HIS A 204 -18.08 -17.25 -16.61
N ARG A 205 -17.37 -17.57 -15.52
CA ARG A 205 -17.95 -18.02 -14.25
C ARG A 205 -18.08 -16.88 -13.24
N MET A 206 -17.53 -15.72 -13.58
CA MET A 206 -17.57 -14.51 -12.77
C MET A 206 -17.53 -13.29 -13.71
N GLU A 207 -18.30 -12.28 -13.37
CA GLU A 207 -18.37 -11.03 -14.12
C GLU A 207 -17.80 -9.90 -13.27
N GLU A 208 -17.09 -9.00 -13.92
CA GLU A 208 -16.65 -7.74 -13.32
C GLU A 208 -17.83 -6.79 -13.16
N ALA A 209 -17.74 -5.89 -12.19
CA ALA A 209 -18.64 -4.75 -12.14
C ALA A 209 -18.49 -3.91 -13.41
N ASP A 210 -19.60 -3.48 -14.00
CA ASP A 210 -19.55 -2.59 -15.14
C ASP A 210 -18.99 -1.20 -14.74
N GLU A 211 -18.59 -0.41 -15.74
CA GLU A 211 -17.97 0.89 -15.54
C GLU A 211 -18.92 1.87 -14.83
N GLU A 212 -20.22 1.87 -15.18
CA GLU A 212 -21.22 2.78 -14.59
C GLU A 212 -21.41 2.48 -13.10
N LEU A 213 -21.51 1.20 -12.73
CA LEU A 213 -21.58 0.77 -11.34
C LEU A 213 -20.29 1.14 -10.61
N SER A 214 -19.12 0.86 -11.18
CA SER A 214 -17.81 1.14 -10.58
C SER A 214 -17.63 2.64 -10.26
N VAL A 215 -18.00 3.52 -11.18
CA VAL A 215 -18.03 4.98 -10.99
C VAL A 215 -19.00 5.37 -9.87
N SER A 216 -20.19 4.74 -9.85
CA SER A 216 -21.21 5.01 -8.82
C SER A 216 -20.76 4.59 -7.42
N LEU A 217 -20.11 3.41 -7.29
CA LEU A 217 -19.55 2.91 -6.04
C LEU A 217 -18.44 3.84 -5.51
N PHE A 218 -17.53 4.27 -6.39
CA PHE A 218 -16.47 5.20 -6.03
C PHE A 218 -17.00 6.58 -5.63
N THR A 219 -18.01 7.07 -6.33
CA THR A 219 -18.71 8.33 -5.98
C THR A 219 -19.30 8.25 -4.58
N LEU A 220 -19.99 7.15 -4.27
CA LEU A 220 -20.59 6.92 -2.95
C LEU A 220 -19.53 6.89 -1.85
N LEU A 221 -18.40 6.21 -2.11
CA LEU A 221 -17.25 6.15 -1.20
C LEU A 221 -16.76 7.55 -0.83
N ILE A 222 -16.41 8.35 -1.84
CA ILE A 222 -15.91 9.72 -1.65
C ILE A 222 -16.90 10.55 -0.85
N TYR A 223 -18.17 10.54 -1.27
CA TYR A 223 -19.22 11.32 -0.62
C TYR A 223 -19.38 10.94 0.87
N LYS A 224 -19.55 9.64 1.14
CA LYS A 224 -19.78 9.13 2.50
C LYS A 224 -18.64 9.43 3.46
N LEU A 225 -17.40 9.21 3.01
CA LEU A 225 -16.24 9.43 3.85
C LEU A 225 -15.98 10.92 4.08
N LYS A 226 -16.13 11.75 3.05
CA LYS A 226 -16.03 13.22 3.16
C LYS A 226 -17.07 13.78 4.16
N GLU A 227 -18.32 13.30 4.10
CA GLU A 227 -19.38 13.69 5.06
C GLU A 227 -19.02 13.37 6.52
N LYS A 228 -18.21 12.33 6.75
CA LYS A 228 -17.74 11.90 8.08
C LYS A 228 -16.38 12.50 8.48
N GLY A 229 -15.88 13.47 7.69
CA GLY A 229 -14.67 14.21 8.00
C GLY A 229 -13.36 13.51 7.59
N TYR A 230 -13.44 12.43 6.81
CA TYR A 230 -12.24 11.84 6.22
C TYR A 230 -11.73 12.70 5.05
N GLN A 231 -10.43 12.84 4.97
CA GLN A 231 -9.72 13.48 3.86
C GLN A 231 -9.35 12.40 2.83
N HIS A 232 -9.73 12.61 1.58
CA HIS A 232 -9.30 11.81 0.43
C HIS A 232 -7.89 12.29 0.04
N TYR A 233 -6.83 11.63 0.50
CA TYR A 233 -5.48 12.16 0.36
C TYR A 233 -4.68 11.57 -0.81
N GLU A 234 -5.13 10.44 -1.36
CA GLU A 234 -4.70 9.88 -2.64
C GLU A 234 -5.81 8.94 -3.17
N ILE A 235 -5.69 8.40 -4.38
CA ILE A 235 -6.78 7.78 -5.13
C ILE A 235 -7.56 6.73 -4.32
N SER A 236 -6.89 5.86 -3.57
CA SER A 236 -7.50 4.75 -2.84
C SER A 236 -7.55 4.94 -1.33
N ASN A 237 -7.01 6.03 -0.80
CA ASN A 237 -6.80 6.16 0.65
C ASN A 237 -7.46 7.42 1.24
N PHE A 238 -8.12 7.19 2.37
CA PHE A 238 -8.86 8.19 3.13
C PHE A 238 -8.44 8.14 4.59
N CYS A 239 -8.35 9.29 5.26
CA CYS A 239 -7.99 9.32 6.67
C CYS A 239 -8.65 10.48 7.41
N LEU A 240 -8.76 10.37 8.72
CA LEU A 240 -9.01 11.53 9.55
C LEU A 240 -7.84 12.54 9.46
N PRO A 241 -8.07 13.83 9.67
CA PRO A 241 -7.04 14.86 9.52
C PRO A 241 -5.74 14.50 10.25
N GLY A 242 -4.62 14.48 9.51
CA GLY A 242 -3.29 14.15 10.03
C GLY A 242 -3.00 12.66 10.23
N MET A 243 -3.94 11.75 9.89
CA MET A 243 -3.80 10.30 10.10
C MET A 243 -3.49 9.52 8.80
N TYR A 244 -2.97 10.19 7.78
CA TYR A 244 -2.51 9.52 6.55
C TYR A 244 -1.37 8.53 6.86
N SER A 245 -1.29 7.43 6.09
CA SER A 245 -0.17 6.50 6.16
C SER A 245 1.11 7.20 5.72
N ARG A 246 2.03 7.42 6.66
CA ARG A 246 3.31 8.09 6.36
C ARG A 246 4.18 7.24 5.45
N HIS A 247 4.14 5.92 5.63
CA HIS A 247 4.91 5.00 4.80
C HIS A 247 4.41 5.02 3.35
N ASN A 248 3.10 4.83 3.12
CA ASN A 248 2.53 4.86 1.76
C ASN A 248 2.71 6.23 1.11
N SER A 249 2.54 7.32 1.89
CA SER A 249 2.76 8.68 1.39
C SER A 249 4.22 8.94 0.99
N SER A 250 5.20 8.21 1.55
CA SER A 250 6.60 8.35 1.18
C SER A 250 6.86 7.94 -0.27
N TYR A 251 6.14 6.97 -0.80
CA TYR A 251 6.22 6.57 -2.21
C TYR A 251 5.79 7.71 -3.15
N TRP A 252 4.75 8.44 -2.76
CA TRP A 252 4.20 9.55 -3.55
C TRP A 252 5.00 10.85 -3.43
N THR A 253 5.84 10.96 -2.40
CA THR A 253 6.68 12.15 -2.16
C THR A 253 8.15 11.94 -2.54
N GLY A 254 8.48 10.84 -3.22
CA GLY A 254 9.83 10.56 -3.71
C GLY A 254 10.86 10.35 -2.60
N LYS A 255 10.45 9.95 -1.40
CA LYS A 255 11.38 9.61 -0.31
C LYS A 255 12.07 8.28 -0.58
N LYS A 256 13.34 8.19 -0.17
CA LYS A 256 14.09 6.93 -0.23
C LYS A 256 13.44 5.87 0.65
N TYR A 257 13.47 4.63 0.20
CA TYR A 257 13.08 3.49 1.02
C TYR A 257 13.88 2.24 0.68
N LEU A 258 14.07 1.42 1.68
CA LEU A 258 14.67 0.10 1.58
C LEU A 258 13.58 -0.95 1.75
N GLY A 259 13.36 -1.77 0.73
CA GLY A 259 12.51 -2.96 0.82
C GLY A 259 13.38 -4.21 0.98
N CYS A 260 13.06 -5.05 1.94
CA CYS A 260 13.70 -6.35 2.17
C CYS A 260 12.69 -7.49 2.14
N GLY A 261 13.15 -8.66 1.73
CA GLY A 261 12.31 -9.84 1.49
C GLY A 261 12.03 -10.05 0.00
N PRO A 262 11.54 -11.25 -0.40
CA PRO A 262 11.28 -11.57 -1.80
C PRO A 262 10.23 -10.63 -2.39
N SER A 263 10.41 -10.22 -3.65
CA SER A 263 9.56 -9.25 -4.35
C SER A 263 9.52 -7.82 -3.76
N ALA A 264 10.34 -7.52 -2.73
CA ALA A 264 10.39 -6.18 -2.16
C ALA A 264 11.12 -5.21 -3.11
N HIS A 265 10.58 -4.00 -3.23
CA HIS A 265 11.16 -2.90 -4.00
C HIS A 265 11.91 -1.93 -3.10
N SER A 266 12.93 -1.27 -3.64
CA SER A 266 13.69 -0.21 -2.97
C SER A 266 13.90 0.96 -3.93
N TYR A 267 14.07 2.16 -3.38
CA TYR A 267 14.34 3.38 -4.13
C TYR A 267 15.29 4.29 -3.36
N ASN A 268 16.34 4.76 -4.03
CA ASN A 268 17.35 5.64 -3.43
C ASN A 268 17.39 7.06 -4.00
N GLY A 269 16.43 7.41 -4.86
CA GLY A 269 16.37 8.71 -5.53
C GLY A 269 16.93 8.71 -6.96
N VAL A 270 17.78 7.74 -7.34
CA VAL A 270 18.41 7.66 -8.66
C VAL A 270 18.30 6.27 -9.29
N SER A 271 18.00 5.25 -8.50
CA SER A 271 17.77 3.89 -9.00
C SER A 271 16.60 3.23 -8.26
N ARG A 272 15.98 2.27 -8.91
CA ARG A 272 15.08 1.29 -8.33
C ARG A 272 15.77 -0.07 -8.23
N GLN A 273 15.41 -0.82 -7.23
CA GLN A 273 15.86 -2.19 -7.05
C GLN A 273 14.67 -3.03 -6.62
N TRP A 274 14.59 -4.26 -7.11
CA TRP A 274 13.60 -5.23 -6.65
C TRP A 274 14.24 -6.60 -6.45
N ASN A 275 13.78 -7.27 -5.41
CA ASN A 275 14.23 -8.61 -5.09
C ASN A 275 13.46 -9.64 -5.92
N ILE A 276 14.09 -10.80 -6.14
CA ILE A 276 13.45 -11.92 -6.85
C ILE A 276 12.15 -12.35 -6.17
N SER A 277 11.15 -12.76 -7.00
CA SER A 277 9.82 -13.19 -6.55
C SER A 277 9.77 -14.71 -6.34
N SER A 278 10.76 -15.25 -5.63
CA SER A 278 10.88 -16.68 -5.29
C SER A 278 11.47 -16.81 -3.89
N LEU A 279 10.70 -17.35 -2.95
CA LEU A 279 11.16 -17.54 -1.57
C LEU A 279 12.37 -18.46 -1.50
N ASP A 280 12.38 -19.53 -2.28
CA ASP A 280 13.48 -20.51 -2.27
C ASP A 280 14.77 -19.93 -2.81
N GLU A 281 14.68 -19.29 -3.97
CA GLU A 281 15.84 -18.63 -4.59
C GLU A 281 16.34 -17.47 -3.72
N TYR A 282 15.44 -16.67 -3.14
CA TYR A 282 15.81 -15.60 -2.22
C TYR A 282 16.61 -16.12 -1.01
N ILE A 283 16.12 -17.19 -0.36
CA ILE A 283 16.82 -17.81 0.79
C ILE A 283 18.17 -18.39 0.36
N THR A 284 18.20 -19.10 -0.77
CA THR A 284 19.41 -19.75 -1.28
C THR A 284 20.46 -18.71 -1.65
N ASN A 285 20.10 -17.73 -2.47
CA ASN A 285 21.03 -16.73 -2.99
C ASN A 285 21.64 -15.88 -1.86
N ILE A 286 20.82 -15.44 -0.88
CA ILE A 286 21.35 -14.72 0.28
C ILE A 286 22.32 -15.60 1.11
N ASN A 287 22.02 -16.90 1.27
CA ASN A 287 22.88 -17.80 2.03
C ASN A 287 24.21 -18.08 1.32
N GLU A 288 24.21 -18.13 0.00
CA GLU A 288 25.38 -18.46 -0.84
C GLU A 288 26.14 -17.19 -1.27
N GLY A 289 25.59 -15.99 -1.04
CA GLY A 289 26.17 -14.71 -1.48
C GLY A 289 25.98 -14.46 -2.98
N GLU A 290 24.95 -15.07 -3.58
CA GLU A 290 24.59 -14.90 -4.98
C GLU A 290 23.60 -13.73 -5.16
N PRO A 291 23.50 -13.14 -6.36
CA PRO A 291 22.58 -12.05 -6.64
C PRO A 291 21.12 -12.45 -6.40
N TYR A 292 20.40 -11.66 -5.62
CA TYR A 292 18.98 -11.87 -5.30
C TYR A 292 18.08 -10.69 -5.70
N SER A 293 18.65 -9.69 -6.39
CA SER A 293 17.93 -8.49 -6.79
C SER A 293 18.40 -7.96 -8.13
N GLU A 294 17.53 -7.23 -8.79
CA GLU A 294 17.80 -6.47 -10.01
C GLU A 294 17.81 -4.98 -9.71
N ILE A 295 18.56 -4.20 -10.51
CA ILE A 295 18.71 -2.75 -10.34
C ILE A 295 18.44 -2.07 -11.69
N GLU A 296 17.64 -1.01 -11.65
CA GLU A 296 17.37 -0.11 -12.76
C GLU A 296 17.88 1.29 -12.40
N GLU A 297 18.82 1.80 -13.18
CA GLU A 297 19.23 3.21 -13.10
C GLU A 297 18.21 4.09 -13.83
N LEU A 298 17.70 5.11 -13.13
CA LEU A 298 16.63 5.95 -13.63
C LEU A 298 17.21 7.17 -14.37
N ASP A 299 17.00 7.27 -15.66
CA ASP A 299 17.34 8.44 -16.43
C ASP A 299 16.45 9.66 -16.06
N LEU A 300 16.74 10.80 -16.67
CA LEU A 300 16.01 12.05 -16.37
C LEU A 300 14.52 11.94 -16.74
N TYR A 301 14.20 11.27 -17.85
CA TYR A 301 12.83 11.20 -18.36
C TYR A 301 12.01 10.20 -17.55
N THR A 302 12.59 9.07 -17.22
CA THR A 302 11.97 8.09 -16.31
C THR A 302 11.64 8.72 -14.95
N ARG A 303 12.57 9.47 -14.36
CA ARG A 303 12.33 10.19 -13.10
C ARG A 303 11.27 11.29 -13.22
N TYR A 304 11.21 11.96 -14.38
CA TYR A 304 10.14 12.93 -14.65
C TYR A 304 8.78 12.21 -14.71
N ASN A 305 8.68 11.11 -15.41
CA ASN A 305 7.45 10.33 -15.51
C ASN A 305 7.00 9.83 -14.14
N ASP A 306 7.91 9.31 -13.33
CA ASP A 306 7.63 8.92 -11.95
C ASP A 306 7.11 10.09 -11.12
N PHE A 307 7.76 11.26 -11.25
CA PHE A 307 7.34 12.46 -10.54
C PHE A 307 5.92 12.90 -10.92
N VAL A 308 5.55 12.82 -12.19
CA VAL A 308 4.17 13.07 -12.65
C VAL A 308 3.20 12.10 -11.99
N ILE A 309 3.44 10.79 -12.15
CA ILE A 309 2.54 9.74 -11.66
C ILE A 309 2.37 9.83 -10.13
N THR A 310 3.45 10.04 -9.41
CA THR A 310 3.42 10.01 -7.95
C THR A 310 2.81 11.26 -7.33
N THR A 311 3.03 12.44 -7.89
CA THR A 311 2.57 13.69 -7.27
C THR A 311 1.12 14.04 -7.59
N ILE A 312 0.70 13.91 -8.85
CA ILE A 312 -0.65 14.32 -9.29
C ILE A 312 -1.77 13.52 -8.62
N ARG A 313 -1.52 12.25 -8.31
CA ARG A 313 -2.52 11.37 -7.67
C ARG A 313 -2.84 11.71 -6.22
N THR A 314 -2.14 12.65 -5.62
CA THR A 314 -2.28 13.01 -4.21
C THR A 314 -2.96 14.36 -4.01
N MET A 315 -3.56 14.56 -2.83
CA MET A 315 -4.15 15.85 -2.46
C MET A 315 -3.14 17.00 -2.39
N TRP A 316 -1.84 16.68 -2.25
CA TRP A 316 -0.77 17.69 -2.24
C TRP A 316 -0.43 18.18 -3.63
N GLY A 317 -0.67 17.36 -4.66
CA GLY A 317 -0.43 17.68 -6.05
C GLY A 317 1.05 17.86 -6.41
N MET A 318 1.30 18.28 -7.65
CA MET A 318 2.61 18.52 -8.21
C MET A 318 3.06 19.97 -7.97
N ASN A 319 4.12 20.16 -7.21
CA ASN A 319 4.73 21.48 -7.05
C ASN A 319 5.54 21.86 -8.31
N LEU A 320 5.12 22.90 -9.00
CA LEU A 320 5.69 23.32 -10.28
C LEU A 320 7.09 23.94 -10.15
N ASP A 321 7.41 24.58 -9.02
CA ASP A 321 8.77 25.11 -8.77
C ASP A 321 9.74 23.94 -8.54
N MET A 322 9.32 22.92 -7.80
CA MET A 322 10.10 21.70 -7.62
C MET A 322 10.31 20.97 -8.95
N LEU A 323 9.27 20.83 -9.78
CA LEU A 323 9.36 20.28 -11.12
C LEU A 323 10.44 21.00 -11.94
N LYS A 324 10.36 22.34 -12.01
CA LYS A 324 11.30 23.16 -12.79
C LYS A 324 12.73 23.06 -12.25
N LYS A 325 12.89 23.07 -10.93
CA LYS A 325 14.20 22.96 -10.27
C LYS A 325 14.86 21.60 -10.52
N THR A 326 14.07 20.52 -10.50
CA THR A 326 14.60 19.15 -10.59
C THR A 326 14.84 18.72 -12.04
N PHE A 327 13.93 19.09 -12.96
CA PHE A 327 13.92 18.56 -14.33
C PHE A 327 14.23 19.63 -15.41
N GLY A 328 14.40 20.88 -15.01
CA GLY A 328 14.73 21.98 -15.91
C GLY A 328 13.53 22.53 -16.71
N SER A 329 13.81 23.61 -17.47
CA SER A 329 12.76 24.35 -18.19
C SER A 329 12.11 23.51 -19.29
N LYS A 330 12.86 22.64 -19.99
CA LYS A 330 12.31 21.82 -21.09
C LYS A 330 11.15 20.94 -20.62
N LEU A 331 11.34 20.18 -19.54
CA LEU A 331 10.31 19.28 -19.02
C LEU A 331 9.22 20.06 -18.27
N TYR A 332 9.54 21.17 -17.65
CA TYR A 332 8.55 22.09 -17.07
C TYR A 332 7.59 22.63 -18.14
N ASP A 333 8.11 23.18 -19.26
CA ASP A 333 7.28 23.72 -20.34
C ASP A 333 6.47 22.60 -21.04
N TYR A 334 7.06 21.43 -21.16
CA TYR A 334 6.35 20.24 -21.65
C TYR A 334 5.17 19.88 -20.75
N CYS A 335 5.39 19.76 -19.45
CA CYS A 335 4.37 19.44 -18.46
C CYS A 335 3.18 20.42 -18.54
N LEU A 336 3.45 21.74 -18.54
CA LEU A 336 2.39 22.74 -18.64
C LEU A 336 1.61 22.65 -19.94
N ARG A 337 2.29 22.37 -21.04
CA ARG A 337 1.63 22.20 -22.35
C ARG A 337 0.68 20.98 -22.32
N MET A 338 1.11 19.85 -21.72
CA MET A 338 0.29 18.64 -21.64
C MET A 338 -0.84 18.78 -20.61
N ALA A 339 -0.62 19.53 -19.54
CA ALA A 339 -1.66 19.83 -18.54
C ALA A 339 -2.74 20.81 -19.06
N TYR A 340 -2.43 21.64 -20.06
CA TYR A 340 -3.33 22.69 -20.52
C TYR A 340 -4.73 22.20 -20.94
N PRO A 341 -4.90 21.14 -21.74
CA PRO A 341 -6.23 20.62 -22.09
C PRO A 341 -7.03 20.21 -20.86
N HIS A 342 -6.39 19.59 -19.87
CA HIS A 342 -7.03 19.13 -18.63
C HIS A 342 -7.44 20.30 -17.73
N LEU A 343 -6.64 21.38 -17.70
CA LEU A 343 -7.03 22.64 -17.03
C LEU A 343 -8.27 23.26 -17.68
N GLN A 344 -8.34 23.28 -19.02
CA GLN A 344 -9.52 23.79 -19.75
C GLN A 344 -10.77 22.95 -19.53
N GLN A 345 -10.62 21.65 -19.38
CA GLN A 345 -11.72 20.71 -19.09
C GLN A 345 -12.14 20.68 -17.61
N GLY A 346 -11.35 21.32 -16.72
CA GLY A 346 -11.58 21.33 -15.29
C GLY A 346 -11.35 19.97 -14.64
N THR A 347 -10.50 19.12 -15.21
CA THR A 347 -10.05 17.84 -14.63
C THR A 347 -8.74 18.01 -13.84
N LEU A 348 -7.97 19.05 -14.16
CA LEU A 348 -6.87 19.56 -13.35
C LEU A 348 -7.21 20.98 -12.88
N GLU A 349 -6.63 21.36 -11.75
CA GLU A 349 -6.60 22.75 -11.27
C GLU A 349 -5.18 23.15 -10.93
N GLN A 350 -4.89 24.44 -11.10
CA GLN A 350 -3.61 25.04 -10.69
C GLN A 350 -3.87 26.16 -9.70
N SER A 351 -3.29 26.05 -8.52
CA SER A 351 -3.38 27.06 -7.47
C SER A 351 -2.05 27.17 -6.72
N GLU A 352 -1.57 28.39 -6.44
CA GLU A 352 -0.37 28.65 -5.65
C GLU A 352 0.89 27.87 -6.11
N GLY A 353 1.05 27.68 -7.43
CA GLY A 353 2.19 26.95 -8.00
C GLY A 353 2.08 25.42 -7.87
N VAL A 354 0.91 24.89 -7.51
CA VAL A 354 0.62 23.48 -7.43
C VAL A 354 -0.41 23.07 -8.48
N LEU A 355 -0.14 21.98 -9.19
CA LEU A 355 -1.05 21.35 -10.14
C LEU A 355 -1.59 20.06 -9.52
N LYS A 356 -2.92 19.87 -9.50
CA LYS A 356 -3.54 18.69 -8.90
C LYS A 356 -4.85 18.30 -9.59
N LEU A 357 -5.28 17.07 -9.37
CA LEU A 357 -6.58 16.57 -9.82
C LEU A 357 -7.72 17.31 -9.12
N THR A 358 -8.77 17.64 -9.88
CA THR A 358 -10.07 18.01 -9.31
C THR A 358 -10.86 16.75 -8.92
N GLU A 359 -11.98 16.91 -8.22
CA GLU A 359 -12.90 15.77 -7.96
C GLU A 359 -13.33 15.08 -9.27
N LYS A 360 -13.51 15.82 -10.36
CA LYS A 360 -13.81 15.27 -11.69
C LYS A 360 -12.61 14.51 -12.28
N GLY A 361 -11.41 15.04 -12.09
CA GLY A 361 -10.18 14.45 -12.63
C GLY A 361 -9.76 13.14 -11.97
N ILE A 362 -10.15 12.92 -10.72
CA ILE A 362 -9.83 11.66 -10.00
C ILE A 362 -10.36 10.43 -10.74
N PHE A 363 -11.55 10.51 -11.34
CA PHE A 363 -12.18 9.40 -12.07
C PHE A 363 -11.46 9.00 -13.36
N ILE A 364 -10.66 9.88 -13.93
CA ILE A 364 -9.88 9.65 -15.15
C ILE A 364 -8.39 9.93 -14.93
N SER A 365 -7.94 9.76 -13.68
CA SER A 365 -6.59 10.11 -13.25
C SER A 365 -5.49 9.42 -14.06
N ASP A 366 -5.67 8.14 -14.40
CA ASP A 366 -4.67 7.38 -15.16
C ASP A 366 -4.50 7.93 -16.58
N GLY A 367 -5.60 8.31 -17.23
CA GLY A 367 -5.57 8.98 -18.53
C GLY A 367 -4.86 10.33 -18.48
N ILE A 368 -5.17 11.15 -17.46
CA ILE A 368 -4.51 12.46 -17.26
C ILE A 368 -3.01 12.27 -17.01
N MET A 369 -2.62 11.33 -16.15
CA MET A 369 -1.21 11.04 -15.89
C MET A 369 -0.52 10.55 -17.17
N SER A 370 -1.12 9.61 -17.90
CA SER A 370 -0.59 9.08 -19.16
C SER A 370 -0.34 10.18 -20.19
N ASP A 371 -1.28 11.12 -20.39
CA ASP A 371 -1.13 12.24 -21.31
C ASP A 371 0.03 13.18 -20.95
N MET A 372 0.41 13.22 -19.67
CA MET A 372 1.47 14.09 -19.16
C MET A 372 2.85 13.44 -19.14
N LEU A 373 2.96 12.13 -19.42
CA LEU A 373 4.24 11.44 -19.48
C LEU A 373 5.05 11.90 -20.70
N TRP A 374 6.36 11.97 -20.51
CA TRP A 374 7.29 12.13 -21.61
C TRP A 374 7.39 10.81 -22.38
N VAL A 375 7.12 10.89 -23.66
CA VAL A 375 7.29 9.79 -24.62
C VAL A 375 8.25 10.29 -25.70
N ASP A 376 9.28 9.49 -26.04
CA ASP A 376 10.27 9.80 -27.07
C ASP A 376 9.68 9.74 -28.50
#